data_e9df1f29d762144b22ef1d2e21b57f7f
#
_entry.id   e9df1f29d762144b22ef1d2e21b57f7f
#
_cell.length_a   1.000
_cell.length_b   1.000
_cell.length_c   1.000
_cell.angle_alpha   90.00
_cell.angle_beta   90.00
_cell.angle_gamma   90.00
#
_symmetry.space_group_name_H-M   'P 1'
#
loop_
_entity.id
_entity.type
_entity.pdbx_description
1 polymer ?
#
loop_
_entity_poly.entity_id
_entity_poly.type
_entity_poly.pdbx_seq_one_letter_code
_entity_poly.pdbx_strand_id
1 'polypeptide(L)'
;MADYEKLKQNVIDMLEEQQQKLGYQKETVRLYYPLESLNHLLGTEVEKDGMKPLLLEFREYVKDQLGELRFSEKAGRYGIMIPPEGAEYVHREVPQNLFLKGLLQKVSVHGCTLDQVREYFYASAARVKERRMTEEFDLLLYFPDGKPDRYYYCLKQEGEHVLYHLSLIHI
;
A
#
# COMPACT_ATOMS: atom_id res chain seq x y z
N MET A 1 20.85 -11.44 6.59
CA MET A 1 20.41 -10.32 7.43
C MET A 1 19.03 -9.85 6.97
N ALA A 2 18.11 -9.64 7.89
CA ALA A 2 16.75 -9.24 7.55
C ALA A 2 16.70 -7.79 7.04
N ASP A 3 15.89 -7.56 6.01
CA ASP A 3 15.71 -6.23 5.42
C ASP A 3 14.56 -5.50 6.11
N TYR A 4 14.85 -4.93 7.27
CA TYR A 4 13.85 -4.19 8.04
C TYR A 4 13.39 -2.91 7.35
N GLU A 5 14.24 -2.30 6.54
CA GLU A 5 13.88 -1.10 5.80
C GLU A 5 12.78 -1.36 4.77
N LYS A 6 12.86 -2.51 4.10
CA LYS A 6 11.85 -2.89 3.11
C LYS A 6 10.49 -3.15 3.76
N LEU A 7 10.48 -3.82 4.91
CA LEU A 7 9.24 -4.03 5.66
C LEU A 7 8.70 -2.70 6.19
N LYS A 8 9.57 -1.84 6.73
CA LYS A 8 9.18 -0.52 7.20
C LYS A 8 8.52 0.28 6.09
N GLN A 9 9.13 0.31 4.90
CA GLN A 9 8.58 1.05 3.78
C GLN A 9 7.21 0.49 3.36
N ASN A 10 7.05 -0.82 3.36
CA ASN A 10 5.76 -1.44 3.05
C ASN A 10 4.68 -1.02 4.05
N VAL A 11 5.01 -1.03 5.34
CA VAL A 11 4.06 -0.60 6.39
C VAL A 11 3.68 0.86 6.19
N ILE A 12 4.65 1.73 5.93
CA ILE A 12 4.38 3.16 5.68
C ILE A 12 3.50 3.33 4.44
N ASP A 13 3.78 2.61 3.36
CA ASP A 13 3.00 2.68 2.13
C ASP A 13 1.55 2.22 2.36
N MET A 14 1.35 1.18 3.16
CA MET A 14 0.01 0.70 3.50
C MET A 14 -0.76 1.72 4.35
N LEU A 15 -0.08 2.37 5.30
CA LEU A 15 -0.69 3.43 6.10
C LEU A 15 -1.04 4.64 5.24
N GLU A 16 -0.15 5.02 4.35
CA GLU A 16 -0.40 6.12 3.42
C GLU A 16 -1.61 5.82 2.53
N GLU A 17 -1.67 4.63 1.95
CA GLU A 17 -2.80 4.23 1.12
C GLU A 17 -4.12 4.29 1.90
N GLN A 18 -4.14 3.78 3.12
CA GLN A 18 -5.33 3.83 3.95
C GLN A 18 -5.77 5.26 4.24
N GLN A 19 -4.82 6.14 4.55
CA GLN A 19 -5.12 7.56 4.80
C GLN A 19 -5.64 8.26 3.56
N GLN A 20 -5.14 7.92 2.38
CA GLN A 20 -5.64 8.47 1.12
C GLN A 20 -7.08 8.03 0.83
N LYS A 21 -7.42 6.78 1.15
CA LYS A 21 -8.75 6.23 0.87
C LYS A 21 -9.79 6.65 1.90
N LEU A 22 -9.44 6.62 3.17
CA LEU A 22 -10.39 6.78 4.28
C LEU A 22 -10.22 8.08 5.06
N GLY A 23 -9.19 8.85 4.76
CA GLY A 23 -8.83 10.03 5.52
C GLY A 23 -7.98 9.66 6.74
N TYR A 24 -7.23 10.65 7.24
CA TYR A 24 -6.41 10.46 8.44
C TYR A 24 -7.29 10.47 9.69
N GLN A 25 -7.06 9.48 10.55
CA GLN A 25 -7.63 9.46 11.90
C GLN A 25 -6.54 9.01 12.86
N LYS A 26 -6.51 9.63 14.04
CA LYS A 26 -5.54 9.29 15.09
C LYS A 26 -6.04 8.06 15.83
N GLU A 27 -5.76 6.87 15.27
CA GLU A 27 -6.21 5.60 15.82
C GLU A 27 -5.18 4.52 15.58
N THR A 28 -5.33 3.40 16.29
CA THR A 28 -4.49 2.21 16.05
C THR A 28 -4.89 1.58 14.72
N VAL A 29 -3.89 1.32 13.88
CA VAL A 29 -4.09 0.67 12.59
C VAL A 29 -3.59 -0.78 12.66
N ARG A 30 -4.34 -1.70 12.09
CA ARG A 30 -3.99 -3.12 12.05
C ARG A 30 -3.73 -3.54 10.62
N LEU A 31 -2.55 -4.09 10.39
CA LEU A 31 -2.16 -4.67 9.11
C LEU A 31 -1.92 -6.16 9.28
N TYR A 32 -2.27 -6.95 8.28
CA TYR A 32 -2.15 -8.41 8.33
C TYR A 32 -1.26 -8.91 7.22
N TYR A 33 -0.32 -9.78 7.57
CA TYR A 33 0.65 -10.35 6.64
C TYR A 33 0.72 -11.86 6.83
N PRO A 34 0.60 -12.65 5.74
CA PRO A 34 0.98 -14.06 5.80
C PRO A 34 2.48 -14.21 6.07
N LEU A 35 2.87 -15.35 6.66
CA LEU A 35 4.29 -15.65 6.90
C LEU A 35 5.12 -15.51 5.63
N GLU A 36 4.61 -16.00 4.51
CA GLU A 36 5.27 -15.94 3.22
C GLU A 36 5.57 -14.49 2.80
N SER A 37 4.61 -13.60 2.99
CA SER A 37 4.77 -12.18 2.65
C SER A 37 5.82 -11.51 3.51
N LEU A 38 5.83 -11.79 4.81
CA LEU A 38 6.85 -11.26 5.72
C LEU A 38 8.25 -11.75 5.34
N ASN A 39 8.39 -13.04 5.04
CA ASN A 39 9.66 -13.59 4.59
C ASN A 39 10.13 -12.92 3.30
N HIS A 40 9.21 -12.68 2.37
CA HIS A 40 9.55 -12.00 1.12
C HIS A 40 10.07 -10.59 1.38
N LEU A 41 9.36 -9.82 2.20
CA LEU A 41 9.74 -8.44 2.51
C LEU A 41 11.06 -8.37 3.28
N LEU A 42 11.27 -9.28 4.24
CA LEU A 42 12.48 -9.30 5.06
C LEU A 42 13.67 -9.97 4.37
N GLY A 43 13.44 -10.66 3.24
CA GLY A 43 14.49 -11.42 2.57
C GLY A 43 14.93 -12.64 3.38
N THR A 44 14.01 -13.26 4.12
CA THR A 44 14.27 -14.41 5.01
C THR A 44 13.44 -15.61 4.58
N GLU A 45 13.77 -16.76 5.15
CA GLU A 45 13.06 -18.03 4.90
C GLU A 45 12.77 -18.74 6.22
N VAL A 46 12.39 -17.99 7.26
CA VAL A 46 12.13 -18.56 8.57
C VAL A 46 10.73 -19.17 8.63
N GLU A 47 10.59 -20.15 9.53
CA GLU A 47 9.29 -20.71 9.85
C GLU A 47 8.62 -19.86 10.93
N LYS A 48 7.43 -20.29 11.36
CA LYS A 48 6.61 -19.57 12.34
C LYS A 48 7.38 -19.18 13.61
N ASP A 49 8.15 -20.11 14.19
CA ASP A 49 8.89 -19.83 15.42
C ASP A 49 10.05 -18.84 15.20
N GLY A 50 10.58 -18.78 13.98
CA GLY A 50 11.67 -17.87 13.64
C GLY A 50 11.21 -16.45 13.33
N MET A 51 9.93 -16.26 13.01
CA MET A 51 9.42 -14.94 12.64
C MET A 51 9.27 -14.01 13.86
N LYS A 52 8.88 -14.53 15.01
CA LYS A 52 8.67 -13.71 16.20
C LYS A 52 9.90 -12.90 16.61
N PRO A 53 11.12 -13.50 16.70
CA PRO A 53 12.32 -12.71 17.00
C PRO A 53 12.58 -11.60 15.98
N LEU A 54 12.32 -11.86 14.69
CA LEU A 54 12.51 -10.87 13.64
C LEU A 54 11.54 -9.70 13.82
N LEU A 55 10.29 -9.96 14.15
CA LEU A 55 9.31 -8.92 14.39
C LEU A 55 9.64 -8.07 15.62
N LEU A 56 10.18 -8.69 16.67
CA LEU A 56 10.62 -7.96 17.86
C LEU A 56 11.81 -7.03 17.55
N GLU A 57 12.74 -7.49 16.71
CA GLU A 57 13.83 -6.63 16.23
C GLU A 57 13.29 -5.51 15.33
N PHE A 58 12.35 -5.83 14.45
CA PHE A 58 11.70 -4.83 13.61
C PHE A 58 11.02 -3.74 14.46
N ARG A 59 10.35 -4.13 15.53
CA ARG A 59 9.74 -3.17 16.46
C ARG A 59 10.74 -2.14 16.97
N GLU A 60 11.92 -2.60 17.40
CA GLU A 60 12.98 -1.68 17.86
C GLU A 60 13.51 -0.81 16.71
N TYR A 61 13.60 -1.37 15.52
CA TYR A 61 14.09 -0.65 14.35
C TYR A 61 13.20 0.55 13.98
N VAL A 62 11.87 0.43 14.13
CA VAL A 62 10.92 1.48 13.71
C VAL A 62 10.35 2.29 14.86
N LYS A 63 10.77 2.02 16.09
CA LYS A 63 10.17 2.58 17.30
C LYS A 63 10.10 4.12 17.31
N ASP A 64 11.15 4.78 16.84
CA ASP A 64 11.21 6.25 16.85
C ASP A 64 10.24 6.89 15.83
N GLN A 65 9.82 6.13 14.84
CA GLN A 65 8.95 6.62 13.76
C GLN A 65 7.52 6.14 13.91
N LEU A 66 7.34 4.83 14.07
CA LEU A 66 6.02 4.22 14.08
C LEU A 66 5.47 3.96 15.49
N GLY A 67 6.25 4.26 16.53
CA GLY A 67 5.87 3.96 17.89
C GLY A 67 6.05 2.51 18.24
N GLU A 68 5.49 2.09 19.38
CA GLU A 68 5.66 0.72 19.88
C GLU A 68 4.64 -0.21 19.23
N LEU A 69 5.09 -0.99 18.25
CA LEU A 69 4.25 -1.94 17.56
C LEU A 69 3.85 -3.10 18.45
N ARG A 70 2.68 -3.67 18.20
CA ARG A 70 2.23 -4.91 18.81
C ARG A 70 1.98 -5.93 17.71
N PHE A 71 2.17 -7.20 18.05
CA PHE A 71 2.03 -8.27 17.08
C PHE A 71 1.06 -9.33 17.58
N SER A 72 0.34 -9.95 16.65
CA SER A 72 -0.50 -11.11 16.88
C SER A 72 -0.19 -12.17 15.82
N GLU A 73 -0.54 -13.41 16.10
CA GLU A 73 -0.38 -14.49 15.13
C GLU A 73 -1.53 -15.47 15.27
N LYS A 74 -2.08 -15.89 14.14
CA LYS A 74 -3.11 -16.90 14.10
C LYS A 74 -3.06 -17.63 12.77
N ALA A 75 -2.82 -18.95 12.82
CA ALA A 75 -2.79 -19.80 11.62
C ALA A 75 -1.82 -19.33 10.54
N GLY A 76 -0.62 -18.88 10.94
CA GLY A 76 0.40 -18.41 10.00
C GLY A 76 0.17 -17.02 9.47
N ARG A 77 -0.80 -16.30 9.98
CA ARG A 77 -1.08 -14.92 9.61
C ARG A 77 -0.73 -14.00 10.77
N TYR A 78 0.04 -12.98 10.48
CA TYR A 78 0.56 -12.04 11.48
C TYR A 78 -0.17 -10.72 11.39
N GLY A 79 -0.61 -10.21 12.55
CA GLY A 79 -1.14 -8.86 12.67
C GLY A 79 -0.06 -7.94 13.20
N ILE A 80 0.11 -6.80 12.57
CA ILE A 80 0.96 -5.71 13.05
C ILE A 80 0.04 -4.58 13.45
N MET A 81 0.04 -4.24 14.73
CA MET A 81 -0.78 -3.14 15.25
C MET A 81 0.10 -1.92 15.42
N ILE A 82 -0.18 -0.88 14.65
CA ILE A 82 0.56 0.38 14.65
C ILE A 82 -0.20 1.35 15.56
N PRO A 83 0.46 1.90 16.61
CA PRO A 83 -0.24 2.81 17.52
C PRO A 83 -0.59 4.14 16.84
N PRO A 84 -1.46 4.97 17.45
CA PRO A 84 -1.85 6.26 16.86
C PRO A 84 -0.67 7.15 16.49
N GLU A 85 0.43 7.08 17.25
CA GLU A 85 1.66 7.85 16.96
C GLU A 85 2.25 7.49 15.60
N GLY A 86 2.15 6.22 15.18
CA GLY A 86 2.63 5.77 13.88
C GLY A 86 1.79 6.31 12.74
N ALA A 87 0.47 6.30 12.91
CA ALA A 87 -0.44 6.89 11.92
C ALA A 87 -0.21 8.40 11.79
N GLU A 88 0.01 9.07 12.91
CA GLU A 88 0.32 10.51 12.94
C GLU A 88 1.65 10.82 12.24
N TYR A 89 2.67 9.99 12.46
CA TYR A 89 3.95 10.13 11.78
C TYR A 89 3.80 10.10 10.27
N VAL A 90 3.07 9.12 9.75
CA VAL A 90 2.84 9.00 8.31
C VAL A 90 2.07 10.21 7.78
N HIS A 91 1.05 10.65 8.49
CA HIS A 91 0.27 11.81 8.08
C HIS A 91 1.12 13.09 8.01
N ARG A 92 2.04 13.26 8.95
CA ARG A 92 2.85 14.48 9.08
C ARG A 92 4.07 14.48 8.16
N GLU A 93 4.78 13.33 8.06
CA GLU A 93 6.09 13.26 7.43
C GLU A 93 6.07 12.75 6.00
N VAL A 94 5.04 11.97 5.62
CA VAL A 94 4.94 11.42 4.27
C VAL A 94 4.15 12.37 3.39
N PRO A 95 4.69 12.81 2.23
CA PRO A 95 3.98 13.70 1.33
C PRO A 95 2.65 13.11 0.86
N GLN A 96 1.62 13.93 0.81
CA GLN A 96 0.31 13.52 0.34
C GLN A 96 0.37 13.21 -1.15
N ASN A 97 -0.18 12.06 -1.55
CA ASN A 97 -0.29 11.69 -2.96
C ASN A 97 -1.55 12.31 -3.56
N LEU A 98 -1.41 13.52 -4.10
CA LEU A 98 -2.53 14.27 -4.65
C LEU A 98 -3.12 13.60 -5.89
N PHE A 99 -2.29 12.93 -6.70
CA PHE A 99 -2.77 12.19 -7.86
C PHE A 99 -3.72 11.06 -7.45
N LEU A 100 -3.30 10.24 -6.50
CA LEU A 100 -4.12 9.14 -5.99
C LEU A 100 -5.42 9.66 -5.37
N LYS A 101 -5.34 10.72 -4.59
CA LYS A 101 -6.51 11.33 -3.97
C LYS A 101 -7.54 11.76 -5.03
N GLY A 102 -7.08 12.43 -6.08
CA GLY A 102 -7.95 12.86 -7.18
C GLY A 102 -8.54 11.69 -7.95
N LEU A 103 -7.74 10.63 -8.15
CA LEU A 103 -8.20 9.42 -8.82
C LEU A 103 -9.32 8.74 -8.02
N LEU A 104 -9.13 8.60 -6.70
CA LEU A 104 -10.13 7.96 -5.85
C LEU A 104 -11.45 8.75 -5.84
N GLN A 105 -11.38 10.07 -5.86
CA GLN A 105 -12.56 10.91 -6.00
C GLN A 105 -13.28 10.67 -7.33
N LYS A 106 -12.52 10.52 -8.40
CA LYS A 106 -13.07 10.31 -9.74
C LYS A 106 -13.75 8.95 -9.88
N VAL A 107 -13.11 7.88 -9.41
CA VAL A 107 -13.69 6.53 -9.53
C VAL A 107 -14.87 6.31 -8.58
N SER A 108 -15.04 7.15 -7.57
CA SER A 108 -16.18 7.05 -6.67
C SER A 108 -17.46 7.64 -7.26
N VAL A 109 -17.36 8.34 -8.37
CA VAL A 109 -18.52 8.96 -9.03
C VAL A 109 -19.25 7.91 -9.85
N HIS A 110 -20.57 7.83 -9.66
CA HIS A 110 -21.43 6.96 -10.46
C HIS A 110 -21.35 7.36 -11.94
N GLY A 111 -21.20 6.38 -12.80
CA GLY A 111 -21.05 6.61 -14.23
C GLY A 111 -19.62 6.81 -14.70
N CYS A 112 -18.63 6.71 -13.83
CA CYS A 112 -17.23 6.79 -14.22
C CYS A 112 -16.87 5.64 -15.15
N THR A 113 -16.12 5.93 -16.23
CA THR A 113 -15.68 4.94 -17.20
C THR A 113 -14.17 4.77 -17.18
N LEU A 114 -13.70 3.64 -17.73
CA LEU A 114 -12.26 3.40 -17.90
C LEU A 114 -11.61 4.48 -18.77
N ASP A 115 -12.31 4.96 -19.81
CA ASP A 115 -11.78 6.02 -20.66
C ASP A 115 -11.56 7.32 -19.88
N GLN A 116 -12.46 7.66 -18.97
CA GLN A 116 -12.30 8.82 -18.09
C GLN A 116 -11.11 8.66 -17.17
N VAL A 117 -10.87 7.46 -16.66
CA VAL A 117 -9.70 7.16 -15.82
C VAL A 117 -8.42 7.30 -16.65
N ARG A 118 -8.40 6.74 -17.86
CA ARG A 118 -7.25 6.87 -18.74
C ARG A 118 -6.96 8.36 -19.05
N GLU A 119 -7.97 9.15 -19.35
CA GLU A 119 -7.80 10.59 -19.58
C GLU A 119 -7.19 11.28 -18.37
N TYR A 120 -7.60 10.90 -17.17
CA TYR A 120 -7.05 11.46 -15.93
C TYR A 120 -5.54 11.17 -15.81
N PHE A 121 -5.12 9.92 -16.13
CA PHE A 121 -3.71 9.56 -16.11
C PHE A 121 -2.92 10.35 -17.15
N TYR A 122 -3.42 10.41 -18.38
CA TYR A 122 -2.69 11.09 -19.47
C TYR A 122 -2.74 12.62 -19.37
N ALA A 123 -3.64 13.17 -18.59
CA ALA A 123 -3.67 14.61 -18.30
C ALA A 123 -2.59 15.01 -17.29
N SER A 124 -2.01 14.06 -16.56
CA SER A 124 -0.87 14.32 -15.68
C SER A 124 0.38 14.63 -16.53
N ALA A 125 1.32 15.37 -15.96
CA ALA A 125 2.57 15.67 -16.66
C ALA A 125 3.55 14.47 -16.69
N ALA A 126 3.21 13.37 -16.02
CA ALA A 126 4.07 12.20 -15.91
C ALA A 126 3.93 11.26 -17.11
N ARG A 127 4.98 10.49 -17.37
CA ARG A 127 4.91 9.37 -18.31
C ARG A 127 4.00 8.30 -17.73
N VAL A 128 3.12 7.78 -18.59
CA VAL A 128 2.17 6.73 -18.22
C VAL A 128 2.35 5.55 -19.16
N LYS A 129 2.34 4.35 -18.62
CA LYS A 129 2.26 3.12 -19.40
C LYS A 129 0.98 2.38 -19.07
N GLU A 130 0.42 1.73 -20.06
CA GLU A 130 -0.78 0.93 -19.89
C GLU A 130 -0.60 -0.47 -20.49
N ARG A 131 -1.33 -1.42 -19.93
CA ARG A 131 -1.37 -2.79 -20.41
C ARG A 131 -2.80 -3.30 -20.25
N ARG A 132 -3.33 -3.96 -21.27
CA ARG A 132 -4.62 -4.64 -21.16
C ARG A 132 -4.43 -5.92 -20.36
N MET A 133 -5.40 -6.20 -19.51
CA MET A 133 -5.45 -7.39 -18.69
C MET A 133 -6.64 -8.25 -19.11
N THR A 134 -6.52 -9.55 -18.92
CA THR A 134 -7.53 -10.50 -19.41
C THR A 134 -8.16 -11.35 -18.32
N GLU A 135 -7.74 -11.15 -17.05
CA GLU A 135 -8.25 -11.93 -15.93
C GLU A 135 -9.20 -11.11 -15.08
N GLU A 136 -8.80 -10.77 -13.84
CA GLU A 136 -9.67 -10.09 -12.90
C GLU A 136 -9.91 -8.62 -13.25
N PHE A 137 -8.98 -7.99 -13.98
CA PHE A 137 -9.04 -6.57 -14.32
C PHE A 137 -8.92 -6.37 -15.82
N ASP A 138 -9.44 -5.24 -16.30
CA ASP A 138 -9.44 -4.91 -17.73
C ASP A 138 -8.19 -4.14 -18.15
N LEU A 139 -7.63 -3.34 -17.26
CA LEU A 139 -6.59 -2.38 -17.60
C LEU A 139 -5.60 -2.20 -16.44
N LEU A 140 -4.32 -2.16 -16.78
CA LEU A 140 -3.25 -1.80 -15.85
C LEU A 140 -2.64 -0.48 -16.29
N LEU A 141 -2.56 0.49 -15.38
CA LEU A 141 -1.87 1.76 -15.62
C LEU A 141 -0.79 1.95 -14.56
N TYR A 142 0.33 2.53 -14.95
CA TYR A 142 1.40 2.83 -14.00
C TYR A 142 2.34 3.91 -14.53
N PHE A 143 3.13 4.47 -13.64
CA PHE A 143 4.14 5.47 -13.95
C PHE A 143 5.52 4.79 -13.99
N PRO A 144 6.12 4.59 -15.19
CA PRO A 144 7.38 3.85 -15.28
C PRO A 144 8.55 4.52 -14.58
N ASP A 145 8.48 5.84 -14.37
CA ASP A 145 9.52 6.59 -13.70
C ASP A 145 9.32 6.67 -12.17
N GLY A 146 8.25 6.06 -11.66
CA GLY A 146 7.95 6.03 -10.23
C GLY A 146 7.40 7.33 -9.67
N LYS A 147 6.99 8.25 -10.51
CA LYS A 147 6.42 9.55 -10.13
C LYS A 147 5.11 9.80 -10.86
N PRO A 148 4.05 10.23 -10.18
CA PRO A 148 3.94 10.68 -8.78
C PRO A 148 3.97 9.56 -7.74
N ASP A 149 3.86 8.29 -8.14
CA ASP A 149 3.91 7.18 -7.21
C ASP A 149 4.42 5.91 -7.89
N ARG A 150 4.55 4.83 -7.11
CA ARG A 150 5.03 3.53 -7.57
C ARG A 150 3.96 2.46 -7.52
N TYR A 151 2.71 2.83 -7.73
CA TYR A 151 1.62 1.86 -7.76
C TYR A 151 1.39 1.32 -9.17
N TYR A 152 1.02 0.05 -9.22
CA TYR A 152 0.28 -0.51 -10.35
C TYR A 152 -1.20 -0.32 -10.07
N TYR A 153 -1.88 0.35 -10.97
CA TYR A 153 -3.32 0.60 -10.88
C TYR A 153 -4.04 -0.43 -11.76
N CYS A 154 -4.63 -1.43 -11.13
CA CYS A 154 -5.43 -2.43 -11.81
C CYS A 154 -6.89 -1.99 -11.78
N LEU A 155 -7.51 -1.87 -12.95
CA LEU A 155 -8.82 -1.25 -13.08
C LEU A 155 -9.77 -2.17 -13.85
N LYS A 156 -11.03 -2.15 -13.43
CA LYS A 156 -12.09 -2.94 -14.04
C LYS A 156 -13.36 -2.12 -14.15
N GLN A 157 -13.96 -2.11 -15.34
CA GLN A 157 -15.30 -1.53 -15.52
C GLN A 157 -16.35 -2.58 -15.11
N GLU A 158 -17.15 -2.25 -14.10
CA GLU A 158 -18.25 -3.11 -13.67
C GLU A 158 -19.53 -2.30 -13.63
N GLY A 159 -20.35 -2.42 -14.68
CA GLY A 159 -21.54 -1.59 -14.85
C GLY A 159 -21.15 -0.12 -14.95
N GLU A 160 -21.72 0.72 -14.10
CA GLU A 160 -21.43 2.15 -14.06
C GLU A 160 -20.38 2.53 -13.02
N HIS A 161 -19.57 1.54 -12.59
CA HIS A 161 -18.51 1.76 -11.62
C HIS A 161 -17.17 1.27 -12.15
N VAL A 162 -16.11 1.93 -11.73
CA VAL A 162 -14.74 1.46 -11.95
C VAL A 162 -14.21 0.94 -10.63
N LEU A 163 -13.85 -0.34 -10.62
CA LEU A 163 -13.18 -0.98 -9.48
C LEU A 163 -11.68 -0.87 -9.67
N TYR A 164 -10.97 -0.77 -8.57
CA TYR A 164 -9.51 -0.63 -8.63
C TYR A 164 -8.84 -1.52 -7.58
N HIS A 165 -7.60 -1.88 -7.88
CA HIS A 165 -6.70 -2.54 -6.95
C HIS A 165 -5.32 -1.93 -7.12
N LEU A 166 -4.69 -1.57 -6.00
CA LEU A 166 -3.36 -0.98 -6.00
C LEU A 166 -2.34 -2.01 -5.51
N SER A 167 -1.24 -2.13 -6.24
CA SER A 167 -0.09 -2.90 -5.78
C SER A 167 1.17 -2.10 -6.03
N LEU A 168 2.19 -2.30 -5.18
CA LEU A 168 3.45 -1.58 -5.34
C LEU A 168 4.31 -2.21 -6.42
N ILE A 169 4.98 -1.33 -7.18
CA ILE A 169 6.02 -1.76 -8.10
C ILE A 169 7.23 -2.13 -7.26
N HIS A 170 7.61 -3.41 -7.30
CA HIS A 170 8.84 -3.87 -6.67
C HIS A 170 9.98 -3.68 -7.64
N ILE A 171 10.88 -2.79 -7.29
CA ILE A 171 12.10 -2.55 -8.05
C ILE A 171 13.23 -3.35 -7.42
#